data_56bee181d118c0cc42ee6a1f926390b2
#
_entry.id   56bee181d118c0cc42ee6a1f926390b2
#
_cell.length_a   1.000
_cell.length_b   1.000
_cell.length_c   1.000
_cell.angle_alpha   90.00
_cell.angle_beta   90.00
_cell.angle_gamma   90.00
#
_symmetry.space_group_name_H-M   'P 1'
#
loop_
_entity.id
_entity.type
_entity.pdbx_description
1 polymer ?
#
loop_
_entity_poly.entity_id
_entity_poly.type
_entity_poly.pdbx_seq_one_letter_code
_entity_poly.pdbx_strand_id
1 'polypeptide(L)'
;MQQERVVHQEWRVDGERLVLGGFSDAIYIAQQPTSEMCETAYQLVRLLGGVHLLKKPVTAMSQGQLRLMLVARSLVREPEVLLLDEVTDGLDARARNTLLDALERASELSTLVMTTHRPETLPSWIGRQIVLENGKAVDGPMLETAVEPEKEPAPVASAPELKGIRGCSARIAIKDASVFIDRVPVLYDINWTINPGENWAVLGGNGAGKSTLLRLLAGDEIVAYGGEIVRELPRQGGVVDRLEVLRKGVRLVSDRQQATYTITGEELVFSGIDNSVGVYREPSEKELAQVTDILASLHLEFLAKRTIRSCSTGEFRRLLLARALAGEPDLLLLDEPFSGLDAPSRNEFFALLNQLARQGVQMILVTHHKA
;
A
#
# COMPACT_ATOMS: atom_id res chain seq x y z
N MET A 1 -12.58 -4.11 5.05
CA MET A 1 -13.30 -4.04 6.34
C MET A 1 -13.10 -5.27 7.24
N GLN A 2 -13.26 -6.52 6.76
CA GLN A 2 -12.99 -7.71 7.62
C GLN A 2 -11.50 -7.92 7.93
N GLN A 3 -10.59 -7.64 6.99
CA GLN A 3 -9.14 -7.78 7.21
C GLN A 3 -8.62 -6.84 8.31
N GLU A 4 -9.08 -5.59 8.36
CA GLU A 4 -8.67 -4.62 9.39
C GLU A 4 -9.16 -5.01 10.78
N ARG A 5 -10.36 -5.58 10.89
CA ARG A 5 -10.89 -6.04 12.19
C ARG A 5 -10.13 -7.22 12.77
N VAL A 6 -9.60 -8.11 11.91
CA VAL A 6 -8.82 -9.29 12.35
C VAL A 6 -7.42 -8.88 12.83
N VAL A 7 -6.80 -7.88 12.19
CA VAL A 7 -5.44 -7.43 12.54
C VAL A 7 -5.40 -6.59 13.82
N HIS A 8 -6.49 -5.87 14.16
CA HIS A 8 -6.55 -5.03 15.36
C HIS A 8 -7.04 -5.73 16.63
N GLN A 9 -7.51 -6.98 16.54
CA GLN A 9 -7.90 -7.73 17.73
C GLN A 9 -6.81 -8.74 18.15
N GLU A 10 -6.25 -8.43 19.26
CA GLU A 10 -5.12 -9.01 19.94
C GLU A 10 -5.11 -10.54 20.09
N TRP A 11 -3.94 -11.12 19.83
CA TRP A 11 -3.22 -11.96 20.77
C TRP A 11 -3.36 -13.45 20.75
N ARG A 12 -4.01 -14.15 19.94
CA ARG A 12 -3.92 -15.64 19.92
C ARG A 12 -4.85 -16.29 18.89
N VAL A 13 -5.22 -15.57 17.87
CA VAL A 13 -5.98 -16.18 16.77
C VAL A 13 -4.98 -16.78 15.80
N ASP A 14 -4.95 -18.11 15.72
CA ASP A 14 -4.30 -18.85 14.66
C ASP A 14 -5.26 -19.07 13.47
N GLY A 15 -4.74 -19.63 12.38
CA GLY A 15 -5.55 -19.89 11.19
C GLY A 15 -6.75 -20.79 11.46
N GLU A 16 -6.61 -21.82 12.31
CA GLU A 16 -7.69 -22.73 12.63
C GLU A 16 -8.87 -21.99 13.32
N ARG A 17 -8.58 -21.19 14.33
CA ARG A 17 -9.60 -20.40 15.04
C ARG A 17 -10.24 -19.35 14.14
N LEU A 18 -9.47 -18.75 13.22
CA LEU A 18 -9.99 -17.82 12.24
C LEU A 18 -11.04 -18.49 11.34
N VAL A 19 -10.75 -19.67 10.80
CA VAL A 19 -11.66 -20.41 9.92
C VAL A 19 -12.88 -20.88 10.69
N LEU A 20 -12.69 -21.46 11.87
CA LEU A 20 -13.80 -21.90 12.76
C LEU A 20 -14.74 -20.76 13.14
N GLY A 21 -14.25 -19.52 13.25
CA GLY A 21 -15.08 -18.33 13.50
C GLY A 21 -16.14 -18.08 12.40
N GLY A 22 -15.96 -18.64 11.21
CA GLY A 22 -16.94 -18.57 10.11
C GLY A 22 -18.27 -19.24 10.44
N PHE A 23 -18.29 -20.29 11.24
CA PHE A 23 -19.54 -20.97 11.63
C PHE A 23 -20.48 -20.11 12.49
N SER A 24 -19.95 -19.15 13.24
CA SER A 24 -20.73 -18.29 14.14
C SER A 24 -20.78 -16.82 13.68
N ASP A 25 -20.28 -16.53 12.49
CA ASP A 25 -20.15 -15.15 11.96
C ASP A 25 -19.33 -14.21 12.87
N ALA A 26 -18.57 -14.79 13.80
CA ALA A 26 -17.70 -14.10 14.72
C ALA A 26 -16.27 -14.06 14.17
N ILE A 27 -15.46 -13.08 14.62
CA ILE A 27 -14.05 -12.98 14.19
C ILE A 27 -13.27 -14.24 14.59
N TYR A 28 -13.63 -14.85 15.74
CA TYR A 28 -13.12 -16.12 16.20
C TYR A 28 -14.22 -16.88 16.97
N ILE A 29 -14.08 -18.20 17.05
CA ILE A 29 -15.04 -19.01 17.80
C ILE A 29 -14.82 -18.82 19.30
N ALA A 30 -15.87 -18.37 20.00
CA ALA A 30 -15.84 -18.16 21.46
C ALA A 30 -16.16 -19.44 22.25
N GLN A 31 -16.86 -20.40 21.63
CA GLN A 31 -17.22 -21.69 22.21
C GLN A 31 -16.24 -22.78 21.75
N GLN A 32 -16.20 -23.91 22.47
CA GLN A 32 -15.45 -25.06 22.01
C GLN A 32 -16.08 -25.60 20.72
N PRO A 33 -15.30 -25.71 19.61
CA PRO A 33 -15.83 -26.24 18.35
C PRO A 33 -16.14 -27.72 18.49
N THR A 34 -17.15 -28.18 17.77
CA THR A 34 -17.46 -29.62 17.67
C THR A 34 -16.41 -30.31 16.79
N SER A 35 -16.29 -31.64 16.94
CA SER A 35 -15.40 -32.43 16.09
C SER A 35 -15.76 -32.31 14.60
N GLU A 36 -17.04 -32.22 14.29
CA GLU A 36 -17.55 -32.03 12.94
C GLU A 36 -17.12 -30.68 12.34
N MET A 37 -17.22 -29.58 13.11
CA MET A 37 -16.76 -28.25 12.68
C MET A 37 -15.25 -28.26 12.40
N CYS A 38 -14.46 -28.92 13.26
CA CYS A 38 -13.02 -29.02 13.07
C CYS A 38 -12.68 -29.81 11.81
N GLU A 39 -13.37 -30.92 11.56
CA GLU A 39 -13.15 -31.74 10.37
C GLU A 39 -13.53 -30.97 9.10
N THR A 40 -14.71 -30.34 9.06
CA THR A 40 -15.14 -29.50 7.92
C THR A 40 -14.13 -28.39 7.62
N ALA A 41 -13.70 -27.65 8.65
CA ALA A 41 -12.70 -26.61 8.49
C ALA A 41 -11.37 -27.14 7.96
N TYR A 42 -10.93 -28.29 8.47
CA TYR A 42 -9.69 -28.92 8.02
C TYR A 42 -9.75 -29.35 6.56
N GLN A 43 -10.82 -30.05 6.15
CA GLN A 43 -10.99 -30.51 4.76
C GLN A 43 -11.05 -29.35 3.79
N LEU A 44 -11.76 -28.27 4.17
CA LEU A 44 -11.85 -27.07 3.34
C LEU A 44 -10.48 -26.37 3.20
N VAL A 45 -9.76 -26.17 4.31
CA VAL A 45 -8.43 -25.58 4.26
C VAL A 45 -7.44 -26.45 3.49
N ARG A 46 -7.60 -27.77 3.56
CA ARG A 46 -6.81 -28.72 2.77
C ARG A 46 -7.11 -28.58 1.28
N LEU A 47 -8.38 -28.48 0.90
CA LEU A 47 -8.79 -28.26 -0.50
C LEU A 47 -8.15 -26.98 -1.05
N LEU A 48 -8.13 -25.90 -0.26
CA LEU A 48 -7.54 -24.62 -0.65
C LEU A 48 -6.01 -24.58 -0.56
N GLY A 49 -5.35 -25.64 -0.07
CA GLY A 49 -3.89 -25.70 0.04
C GLY A 49 -3.30 -24.98 1.25
N GLY A 50 -4.13 -24.59 2.24
CA GLY A 50 -3.76 -23.77 3.38
C GLY A 50 -3.40 -24.51 4.68
N VAL A 51 -3.27 -25.84 4.71
CA VAL A 51 -3.08 -26.64 5.94
C VAL A 51 -1.92 -26.15 6.81
N HIS A 52 -0.81 -25.75 6.20
CA HIS A 52 0.37 -25.23 6.89
C HIS A 52 0.13 -23.91 7.62
N LEU A 53 -1.02 -23.25 7.38
CA LEU A 53 -1.42 -21.98 8.01
C LEU A 53 -2.29 -22.19 9.25
N LEU A 54 -2.85 -23.38 9.47
CA LEU A 54 -3.79 -23.64 10.58
C LEU A 54 -3.22 -23.28 11.95
N LYS A 55 -1.96 -23.60 12.21
CA LYS A 55 -1.29 -23.30 13.50
C LYS A 55 -0.50 -22.00 13.48
N LYS A 56 -0.52 -21.26 12.35
CA LYS A 56 0.19 -20.00 12.23
C LYS A 56 -0.62 -18.86 12.83
N PRO A 57 -0.04 -18.00 13.68
CA PRO A 57 -0.71 -16.82 14.15
C PRO A 57 -1.13 -15.92 12.99
N VAL A 58 -2.35 -15.38 13.03
CA VAL A 58 -2.88 -14.49 12.00
C VAL A 58 -1.98 -13.27 11.78
N THR A 59 -1.41 -12.73 12.85
CA THR A 59 -0.47 -11.60 12.81
C THR A 59 0.86 -11.90 12.11
N ALA A 60 1.22 -13.19 11.99
CA ALA A 60 2.43 -13.64 11.29
C ALA A 60 2.17 -14.06 9.84
N MET A 61 0.92 -14.03 9.37
CA MET A 61 0.56 -14.37 8.00
C MET A 61 0.87 -13.22 7.04
N SER A 62 1.33 -13.57 5.82
CA SER A 62 1.36 -12.60 4.73
C SER A 62 -0.08 -12.24 4.30
N GLN A 63 -0.25 -11.13 3.58
CA GLN A 63 -1.57 -10.72 3.08
C GLN A 63 -2.26 -11.81 2.25
N GLY A 64 -1.51 -12.50 1.35
CA GLY A 64 -2.05 -13.61 0.57
C GLY A 64 -2.48 -14.79 1.43
N GLN A 65 -1.67 -15.14 2.44
CA GLN A 65 -2.01 -16.20 3.39
C GLN A 65 -3.26 -15.86 4.21
N LEU A 66 -3.36 -14.62 4.68
CA LEU A 66 -4.54 -14.17 5.42
C LEU A 66 -5.79 -14.19 4.54
N ARG A 67 -5.71 -13.72 3.28
CA ARG A 67 -6.83 -13.77 2.33
C ARG A 67 -7.28 -15.19 2.05
N LEU A 68 -6.35 -16.12 1.84
CA LEU A 68 -6.68 -17.54 1.68
C LEU A 68 -7.47 -18.07 2.89
N MET A 69 -7.04 -17.77 4.11
CA MET A 69 -7.74 -18.21 5.32
C MET A 69 -9.09 -17.51 5.50
N LEU A 70 -9.26 -16.26 5.05
CA LEU A 70 -10.54 -15.56 5.03
C LEU A 70 -11.51 -16.15 4.00
N VAL A 71 -11.03 -16.58 2.83
CA VAL A 71 -11.82 -17.34 1.86
C VAL A 71 -12.28 -18.65 2.49
N ALA A 72 -11.38 -19.43 3.10
CA ALA A 72 -11.74 -20.65 3.81
C ALA A 72 -12.80 -20.40 4.89
N ARG A 73 -12.63 -19.36 5.70
CA ARG A 73 -13.59 -18.94 6.72
C ARG A 73 -14.98 -18.64 6.14
N SER A 74 -15.05 -18.00 4.98
CA SER A 74 -16.31 -17.65 4.34
C SER A 74 -17.02 -18.87 3.75
N LEU A 75 -16.28 -19.93 3.42
CA LEU A 75 -16.81 -21.16 2.79
C LEU A 75 -17.26 -22.22 3.80
N VAL A 76 -16.89 -22.15 5.10
CA VAL A 76 -17.26 -23.20 6.09
C VAL A 76 -18.75 -23.42 6.27
N ARG A 77 -19.59 -22.45 5.86
CA ARG A 77 -21.06 -22.55 5.89
C ARG A 77 -21.67 -22.91 4.53
N GLU A 78 -20.83 -23.30 3.59
CA GLU A 78 -21.24 -23.70 2.23
C GLU A 78 -22.19 -22.68 1.58
N PRO A 79 -21.79 -21.40 1.45
CA PRO A 79 -22.66 -20.40 0.84
C PRO A 79 -22.86 -20.71 -0.65
N GLU A 80 -24.08 -20.51 -1.17
CA GLU A 80 -24.37 -20.66 -2.59
C GLU A 80 -23.60 -19.65 -3.44
N VAL A 81 -23.37 -18.43 -2.90
CA VAL A 81 -22.65 -17.34 -3.56
C VAL A 81 -21.62 -16.74 -2.62
N LEU A 82 -20.39 -16.60 -3.10
CA LEU A 82 -19.28 -15.94 -2.40
C LEU A 82 -18.90 -14.65 -3.14
N LEU A 83 -19.02 -13.52 -2.44
CA LEU A 83 -18.65 -12.20 -2.96
C LEU A 83 -17.21 -11.85 -2.56
N LEU A 84 -16.38 -11.57 -3.55
CA LEU A 84 -14.94 -11.32 -3.41
C LEU A 84 -14.62 -9.90 -3.96
N ASP A 85 -14.42 -8.97 -3.05
CA ASP A 85 -14.13 -7.59 -3.41
C ASP A 85 -12.61 -7.35 -3.44
N GLU A 86 -12.08 -7.10 -4.65
CA GLU A 86 -10.66 -6.83 -4.94
C GLU A 86 -9.70 -7.80 -4.23
N VAL A 87 -10.06 -9.09 -4.19
CA VAL A 87 -9.38 -10.10 -3.35
C VAL A 87 -7.92 -10.35 -3.74
N THR A 88 -7.52 -10.02 -4.96
CA THR A 88 -6.14 -10.18 -5.47
C THR A 88 -5.28 -8.93 -5.35
N ASP A 89 -5.85 -7.81 -4.92
CA ASP A 89 -5.16 -6.51 -4.90
C ASP A 89 -4.04 -6.45 -3.87
N GLY A 90 -2.94 -5.77 -4.24
CA GLY A 90 -1.76 -5.65 -3.37
C GLY A 90 -1.01 -6.97 -3.12
N LEU A 91 -1.35 -8.06 -3.84
CA LEU A 91 -0.60 -9.31 -3.79
C LEU A 91 0.51 -9.31 -4.85
N ASP A 92 1.66 -9.84 -4.47
CA ASP A 92 2.70 -10.17 -5.45
C ASP A 92 2.23 -11.30 -6.38
N ALA A 93 2.92 -11.51 -7.50
CA ALA A 93 2.54 -12.48 -8.53
C ALA A 93 2.39 -13.90 -7.96
N ARG A 94 3.28 -14.31 -7.06
CA ARG A 94 3.26 -15.66 -6.45
C ARG A 94 2.05 -15.82 -5.53
N ALA A 95 1.82 -14.87 -4.63
CA ALA A 95 0.70 -14.92 -3.71
C ALA A 95 -0.65 -14.84 -4.45
N ARG A 96 -0.71 -14.03 -5.52
CA ARG A 96 -1.88 -13.92 -6.40
C ARG A 96 -2.19 -15.26 -7.06
N ASN A 97 -1.23 -15.89 -7.71
CA ASN A 97 -1.44 -17.18 -8.39
C ASN A 97 -1.90 -18.23 -7.37
N THR A 98 -1.25 -18.34 -6.21
CA THR A 98 -1.67 -19.27 -5.15
C THR A 98 -3.12 -19.02 -4.71
N LEU A 99 -3.54 -17.76 -4.59
CA LEU A 99 -4.92 -17.45 -4.22
C LEU A 99 -5.90 -17.76 -5.35
N LEU A 100 -5.56 -17.46 -6.62
CA LEU A 100 -6.39 -17.78 -7.77
C LEU A 100 -6.58 -19.29 -7.93
N ASP A 101 -5.53 -20.11 -7.74
CA ASP A 101 -5.63 -21.58 -7.73
C ASP A 101 -6.57 -22.09 -6.62
N ALA A 102 -6.56 -21.44 -5.46
CA ALA A 102 -7.47 -21.77 -4.37
C ALA A 102 -8.92 -21.35 -4.69
N LEU A 103 -9.12 -20.19 -5.33
CA LEU A 103 -10.44 -19.72 -5.77
C LEU A 103 -11.03 -20.59 -6.89
N GLU A 104 -10.20 -21.12 -7.80
CA GLU A 104 -10.64 -22.10 -8.79
C GLU A 104 -11.25 -23.33 -8.12
N ARG A 105 -10.59 -23.88 -7.11
CA ARG A 105 -11.14 -24.99 -6.32
C ARG A 105 -12.38 -24.60 -5.53
N ALA A 106 -12.44 -23.38 -5.02
CA ALA A 106 -13.61 -22.84 -4.33
C ALA A 106 -14.81 -22.67 -5.26
N SER A 107 -14.60 -22.44 -6.56
CA SER A 107 -15.68 -22.31 -7.56
C SER A 107 -16.46 -23.60 -7.79
N GLU A 108 -15.89 -24.74 -7.39
CA GLU A 108 -16.61 -26.03 -7.40
C GLU A 108 -17.64 -26.14 -6.25
N LEU A 109 -17.47 -25.34 -5.19
CA LEU A 109 -18.30 -25.34 -3.98
C LEU A 109 -19.35 -24.22 -3.97
N SER A 110 -19.04 -23.08 -4.57
CA SER A 110 -19.86 -21.86 -4.52
C SER A 110 -19.78 -21.08 -5.82
N THR A 111 -20.84 -20.36 -6.17
CA THR A 111 -20.77 -19.38 -7.26
C THR A 111 -19.92 -18.20 -6.80
N LEU A 112 -18.81 -17.92 -7.50
CA LEU A 112 -17.94 -16.80 -7.16
C LEU A 112 -18.32 -15.55 -7.95
N VAL A 113 -18.47 -14.42 -7.26
CA VAL A 113 -18.60 -13.09 -7.86
C VAL A 113 -17.42 -12.26 -7.39
N MET A 114 -16.54 -11.89 -8.32
CA MET A 114 -15.32 -11.15 -8.03
C MET A 114 -15.37 -9.75 -8.63
N THR A 115 -15.00 -8.75 -7.86
CA THR A 115 -14.69 -7.42 -8.40
C THR A 115 -13.20 -7.27 -8.63
N THR A 116 -12.81 -6.59 -9.70
CA THR A 116 -11.43 -6.22 -9.98
C THR A 116 -11.39 -4.99 -10.87
N HIS A 117 -10.39 -4.16 -10.68
CA HIS A 117 -10.06 -3.07 -11.60
C HIS A 117 -8.96 -3.46 -12.61
N ARG A 118 -8.56 -4.75 -12.62
CA ARG A 118 -7.53 -5.32 -13.51
C ARG A 118 -8.08 -6.50 -14.29
N PRO A 119 -8.87 -6.25 -15.34
CA PRO A 119 -9.50 -7.31 -16.11
C PRO A 119 -8.47 -8.27 -16.74
N GLU A 120 -7.26 -7.78 -17.07
CA GLU A 120 -6.16 -8.57 -17.60
C GLU A 120 -5.62 -9.64 -16.63
N THR A 121 -5.95 -9.52 -15.35
CA THR A 121 -5.54 -10.50 -14.34
C THR A 121 -6.60 -11.54 -14.02
N LEU A 122 -7.75 -11.49 -14.70
CA LEU A 122 -8.83 -12.44 -14.49
C LEU A 122 -8.41 -13.82 -15.01
N PRO A 123 -8.65 -14.89 -14.22
CA PRO A 123 -8.35 -16.25 -14.64
C PRO A 123 -9.34 -16.73 -15.70
N SER A 124 -8.89 -17.67 -16.56
CA SER A 124 -9.67 -18.23 -17.67
C SER A 124 -10.92 -18.99 -17.28
N TRP A 125 -11.02 -19.42 -16.01
CA TRP A 125 -12.22 -20.11 -15.49
C TRP A 125 -13.38 -19.18 -15.14
N ILE A 126 -13.20 -17.83 -15.20
CA ILE A 126 -14.31 -16.87 -15.07
C ILE A 126 -15.16 -16.91 -16.33
N GLY A 127 -16.39 -17.39 -16.19
CA GLY A 127 -17.29 -17.60 -17.31
C GLY A 127 -18.08 -16.37 -17.80
N ARG A 128 -18.25 -15.35 -16.95
CA ARG A 128 -19.02 -14.13 -17.27
C ARG A 128 -18.35 -12.90 -16.69
N GLN A 129 -18.44 -11.80 -17.42
CA GLN A 129 -17.89 -10.52 -17.00
C GLN A 129 -18.94 -9.41 -17.20
N ILE A 130 -19.01 -8.48 -16.25
CA ILE A 130 -19.81 -7.26 -16.32
C ILE A 130 -18.86 -6.09 -16.12
N VAL A 131 -18.88 -5.13 -17.03
CA VAL A 131 -18.11 -3.88 -16.88
C VAL A 131 -19.05 -2.80 -16.31
N LEU A 132 -18.57 -2.10 -15.29
CA LEU A 132 -19.27 -0.98 -14.68
C LEU A 132 -18.60 0.34 -15.08
N GLU A 133 -19.37 1.21 -15.78
CA GLU A 133 -18.93 2.55 -16.14
C GLU A 133 -19.94 3.58 -15.67
N ASN A 134 -19.47 4.59 -14.91
CA ASN A 134 -20.33 5.68 -14.39
C ASN A 134 -21.60 5.17 -13.67
N GLY A 135 -21.48 4.05 -12.93
CA GLY A 135 -22.60 3.44 -12.18
C GLY A 135 -23.58 2.66 -13.05
N LYS A 136 -23.28 2.40 -14.31
CA LYS A 136 -24.09 1.60 -15.23
C LYS A 136 -23.37 0.34 -15.64
N ALA A 137 -24.09 -0.77 -15.73
CA ALA A 137 -23.56 -2.00 -16.31
C ALA A 137 -23.53 -1.82 -17.85
N VAL A 138 -22.38 -2.11 -18.44
CA VAL A 138 -22.17 -2.15 -19.88
C VAL A 138 -21.91 -3.60 -20.24
N ASP A 139 -22.70 -4.15 -21.17
CA ASP A 139 -22.41 -5.47 -21.73
C ASP A 139 -21.11 -5.38 -22.55
N GLY A 140 -20.02 -5.80 -21.92
CA GLY A 140 -18.73 -5.89 -22.58
C GLY A 140 -18.57 -7.24 -23.29
N PRO A 141 -17.92 -7.30 -24.46
CA PRO A 141 -17.52 -8.57 -25.02
C PRO A 141 -16.61 -9.29 -24.02
N MET A 142 -16.73 -10.62 -23.94
CA MET A 142 -15.68 -11.45 -23.36
C MET A 142 -14.36 -10.95 -23.94
N LEU A 143 -13.50 -10.40 -23.12
CA LEU A 143 -12.16 -10.02 -23.55
C LEU A 143 -11.48 -11.31 -24.05
N GLU A 144 -11.49 -11.51 -25.38
CA GLU A 144 -10.41 -12.25 -25.98
C GLU A 144 -9.14 -11.59 -25.44
N THR A 145 -8.27 -12.37 -24.88
CA THR A 145 -7.00 -11.96 -24.26
C THR A 145 -6.10 -11.27 -25.29
N ALA A 146 -6.53 -10.13 -25.78
CA ALA A 146 -5.69 -9.18 -26.44
C ALA A 146 -5.03 -8.36 -25.32
N VAL A 147 -3.89 -8.85 -24.85
CA VAL A 147 -2.88 -8.01 -24.21
C VAL A 147 -2.51 -6.98 -25.27
N GLU A 148 -3.24 -5.86 -25.33
CA GLU A 148 -2.66 -4.69 -25.96
C GLU A 148 -1.41 -4.37 -25.12
N PRO A 149 -0.23 -4.33 -25.74
CA PRO A 149 0.96 -3.88 -25.03
C PRO A 149 0.62 -2.50 -24.47
N GLU A 150 0.84 -2.31 -23.16
CA GLU A 150 0.71 -1.00 -22.53
C GLU A 150 1.37 0.00 -23.50
N LYS A 151 0.56 0.89 -24.07
CA LYS A 151 1.10 1.97 -24.91
C LYS A 151 2.06 2.71 -24.00
N GLU A 152 3.33 2.72 -24.36
CA GLU A 152 4.30 3.61 -23.72
C GLU A 152 3.62 4.97 -23.56
N PRO A 153 3.63 5.54 -22.35
CA PRO A 153 2.99 6.83 -22.13
C PRO A 153 3.55 7.80 -23.18
N ALA A 154 2.66 8.35 -23.99
CA ALA A 154 3.04 9.31 -25.03
C ALA A 154 4.00 10.33 -24.40
N PRO A 155 5.07 10.74 -25.12
CA PRO A 155 6.02 11.71 -24.59
C PRO A 155 5.22 12.97 -24.18
N VAL A 156 5.11 13.15 -22.87
CA VAL A 156 4.38 14.28 -22.29
C VAL A 156 5.10 15.54 -22.76
N ALA A 157 4.45 16.27 -23.66
CA ALA A 157 4.87 17.61 -24.04
C ALA A 157 5.18 18.39 -22.75
N SER A 158 6.19 19.24 -22.76
CA SER A 158 6.72 20.01 -21.62
C SER A 158 5.62 20.37 -20.62
N ALA A 159 5.51 19.53 -19.57
CA ALA A 159 4.55 19.78 -18.51
C ALA A 159 4.93 21.09 -17.81
N PRO A 160 3.97 21.95 -17.44
CA PRO A 160 4.25 23.21 -16.79
C PRO A 160 5.01 22.97 -15.46
N GLU A 161 5.91 23.88 -15.13
CA GLU A 161 6.66 23.84 -13.89
C GLU A 161 5.69 23.86 -12.68
N LEU A 162 5.84 22.91 -11.75
CA LEU A 162 5.00 22.82 -10.55
C LEU A 162 5.42 23.94 -9.58
N LYS A 163 4.58 24.94 -9.41
CA LYS A 163 4.85 26.07 -8.52
C LYS A 163 4.93 25.61 -7.07
N GLY A 164 5.81 26.22 -6.31
CA GLY A 164 5.96 25.94 -4.86
C GLY A 164 6.73 24.65 -4.55
N ILE A 165 7.12 23.85 -5.56
CA ILE A 165 7.88 22.62 -5.39
C ILE A 165 9.31 22.86 -5.87
N ARG A 166 10.28 22.62 -4.99
CA ARG A 166 11.70 22.81 -5.27
C ARG A 166 12.41 21.47 -5.30
N GLY A 167 13.31 21.30 -6.26
CA GLY A 167 14.22 20.16 -6.31
C GLY A 167 14.94 19.97 -4.98
N CYS A 168 15.20 18.74 -4.61
CA CYS A 168 15.84 18.35 -3.37
C CYS A 168 16.91 17.30 -3.65
N SER A 169 17.90 17.19 -2.80
CA SER A 169 18.94 16.18 -2.92
C SER A 169 19.43 15.74 -1.56
N ALA A 170 19.55 14.46 -1.37
CA ALA A 170 20.08 13.85 -0.17
C ALA A 170 21.19 12.87 -0.57
N ARG A 171 22.18 12.70 0.30
CA ARG A 171 23.10 11.58 0.23
C ARG A 171 22.88 10.67 1.42
N ILE A 172 22.68 9.38 1.18
CA ILE A 172 22.56 8.39 2.26
C ILE A 172 23.56 7.26 1.98
N ALA A 173 24.38 6.95 2.96
CA ALA A 173 25.32 5.84 2.91
C ALA A 173 24.96 4.83 4.02
N ILE A 174 24.74 3.59 3.63
CA ILE A 174 24.44 2.46 4.51
C ILE A 174 25.61 1.48 4.39
N LYS A 175 26.16 1.05 5.52
CA LYS A 175 27.25 0.10 5.58
C LYS A 175 26.95 -1.00 6.61
N ASP A 176 27.05 -2.25 6.18
CA ASP A 176 26.87 -3.46 6.99
C ASP A 176 25.62 -3.43 7.88
N ALA A 177 24.53 -2.80 7.37
CA ALA A 177 23.34 -2.56 8.16
C ALA A 177 22.41 -3.78 8.17
N SER A 178 22.11 -4.25 9.37
CA SER A 178 21.07 -5.26 9.62
C SER A 178 19.99 -4.66 10.52
N VAL A 179 18.71 -5.06 10.29
CA VAL A 179 17.56 -4.60 11.07
C VAL A 179 16.80 -5.80 11.61
N PHE A 180 16.47 -5.74 12.90
CA PHE A 180 15.70 -6.77 13.60
C PHE A 180 14.37 -6.18 14.07
N ILE A 181 13.27 -6.91 13.82
CA ILE A 181 11.95 -6.60 14.37
C ILE A 181 11.55 -7.77 15.26
N ASP A 182 11.22 -7.51 16.53
CA ASP A 182 10.89 -8.53 17.53
C ASP A 182 11.95 -9.66 17.61
N ARG A 183 13.22 -9.31 17.53
CA ARG A 183 14.40 -10.20 17.50
C ARG A 183 14.48 -11.08 16.25
N VAL A 184 13.61 -10.88 15.26
CA VAL A 184 13.69 -11.57 13.98
C VAL A 184 14.40 -10.65 12.99
N PRO A 185 15.48 -11.12 12.35
CA PRO A 185 16.17 -10.31 11.38
C PRO A 185 15.30 -10.17 10.11
N VAL A 186 15.17 -8.92 9.63
CA VAL A 186 14.35 -8.56 8.46
C VAL A 186 15.22 -8.04 7.32
N LEU A 187 16.28 -7.28 7.65
CA LEU A 187 17.30 -6.84 6.70
C LEU A 187 18.67 -7.38 7.15
N TYR A 188 19.51 -7.77 6.18
CA TYR A 188 20.81 -8.39 6.44
C TYR A 188 21.88 -7.70 5.62
N ASP A 189 22.95 -7.26 6.28
CA ASP A 189 24.21 -6.79 5.68
C ASP A 189 24.00 -5.84 4.48
N ILE A 190 23.05 -4.90 4.63
CA ILE A 190 22.75 -3.94 3.58
C ILE A 190 23.93 -2.98 3.44
N ASN A 191 24.48 -2.93 2.22
CA ASN A 191 25.47 -1.98 1.79
C ASN A 191 24.91 -1.22 0.59
N TRP A 192 24.63 0.07 0.78
CA TRP A 192 24.00 0.87 -0.27
C TRP A 192 24.32 2.35 -0.12
N THR A 193 24.70 2.99 -1.23
CA THR A 193 24.89 4.44 -1.28
C THR A 193 23.91 5.05 -2.27
N ILE A 194 23.18 6.04 -1.81
CA ILE A 194 22.26 6.86 -2.58
C ILE A 194 22.93 8.22 -2.74
N ASN A 195 23.23 8.61 -3.99
CA ASN A 195 23.86 9.89 -4.27
C ASN A 195 22.81 10.98 -4.52
N PRO A 196 23.17 12.27 -4.36
CA PRO A 196 22.28 13.39 -4.65
C PRO A 196 21.71 13.31 -6.07
N GLY A 197 20.37 13.46 -6.19
CA GLY A 197 19.64 13.45 -7.46
C GLY A 197 19.38 12.06 -8.04
N GLU A 198 19.85 10.98 -7.43
CA GLU A 198 19.50 9.63 -7.84
C GLU A 198 18.08 9.26 -7.39
N ASN A 199 17.25 8.82 -8.35
CA ASN A 199 15.97 8.21 -8.05
C ASN A 199 16.09 6.68 -8.12
N TRP A 200 15.51 6.00 -7.15
CA TRP A 200 15.61 4.54 -7.03
C TRP A 200 14.26 3.86 -6.99
N ALA A 201 14.15 2.72 -7.66
CA ALA A 201 13.04 1.78 -7.49
C ALA A 201 13.55 0.51 -6.79
N VAL A 202 13.00 0.21 -5.61
CA VAL A 202 13.31 -1.01 -4.85
C VAL A 202 12.21 -2.03 -5.12
N LEU A 203 12.58 -3.12 -5.77
CA LEU A 203 11.67 -4.18 -6.18
C LEU A 203 11.83 -5.42 -5.29
N GLY A 204 10.76 -6.13 -5.05
CA GLY A 204 10.78 -7.39 -4.30
C GLY A 204 9.38 -7.87 -3.94
N GLY A 205 9.24 -9.16 -3.63
CA GLY A 205 7.98 -9.74 -3.17
C GLY A 205 7.51 -9.20 -1.82
N ASN A 206 6.28 -9.53 -1.44
CA ASN A 206 5.74 -9.17 -0.14
C ASN A 206 6.56 -9.88 0.97
N GLY A 207 6.87 -9.14 2.05
CA GLY A 207 7.72 -9.65 3.13
C GLY A 207 9.23 -9.62 2.87
N ALA A 208 9.70 -9.10 1.73
CA ALA A 208 11.14 -8.97 1.42
C ALA A 208 11.86 -7.88 2.23
N GLY A 209 11.17 -7.16 3.12
CA GLY A 209 11.78 -6.10 3.93
C GLY A 209 11.74 -4.70 3.30
N LYS A 210 11.07 -4.50 2.16
CA LYS A 210 11.03 -3.21 1.44
C LYS A 210 10.56 -2.04 2.30
N SER A 211 9.40 -2.16 2.96
CA SER A 211 8.88 -1.12 3.86
C SER A 211 9.78 -0.93 5.09
N THR A 212 10.45 -1.99 5.55
CA THR A 212 11.45 -1.89 6.64
C THR A 212 12.67 -1.08 6.18
N LEU A 213 13.12 -1.27 4.93
CA LEU A 213 14.19 -0.47 4.35
C LEU A 213 13.80 1.02 4.27
N LEU A 214 12.59 1.35 3.81
CA LEU A 214 12.13 2.74 3.80
C LEU A 214 12.04 3.33 5.22
N ARG A 215 11.56 2.57 6.21
CA ARG A 215 11.53 3.00 7.60
C ARG A 215 12.92 3.18 8.18
N LEU A 216 13.89 2.35 7.79
CA LEU A 216 15.30 2.55 8.13
C LEU A 216 15.81 3.88 7.58
N LEU A 217 15.54 4.19 6.30
CA LEU A 217 15.92 5.47 5.70
C LEU A 217 15.27 6.67 6.39
N ALA A 218 14.00 6.55 6.77
CA ALA A 218 13.21 7.55 7.50
C ALA A 218 13.62 7.72 8.97
N GLY A 219 14.40 6.76 9.52
CA GLY A 219 14.84 6.76 10.93
C GLY A 219 13.83 6.15 11.90
N ASP A 220 12.79 5.47 11.41
CA ASP A 220 11.80 4.76 12.23
C ASP A 220 12.30 3.36 12.66
N GLU A 221 13.35 2.86 12.01
CA GLU A 221 14.06 1.63 12.38
C GLU A 221 15.52 1.92 12.69
N ILE A 222 16.13 1.07 13.51
CA ILE A 222 17.49 1.23 14.02
C ILE A 222 18.38 0.16 13.40
N VAL A 223 19.58 0.56 13.00
CA VAL A 223 20.65 -0.36 12.56
C VAL A 223 21.15 -1.15 13.76
N ALA A 224 21.28 -2.48 13.61
CA ALA A 224 21.89 -3.34 14.62
C ALA A 224 23.38 -2.98 14.85
N TYR A 225 23.89 -3.38 16.01
CA TYR A 225 25.30 -3.14 16.37
C TYR A 225 26.25 -3.67 15.29
N GLY A 226 27.20 -2.83 14.88
CA GLY A 226 28.20 -3.13 13.85
C GLY A 226 27.88 -2.53 12.49
N GLY A 227 26.63 -2.15 12.21
CA GLY A 227 26.26 -1.44 10.98
C GLY A 227 26.20 0.08 11.19
N GLU A 228 26.23 0.81 10.10
CA GLU A 228 26.21 2.28 10.08
C GLU A 228 25.26 2.82 9.02
N ILE A 229 24.61 3.96 9.30
CA ILE A 229 23.87 4.74 8.32
C ILE A 229 24.18 6.23 8.52
N VAL A 230 24.67 6.88 7.45
CA VAL A 230 24.96 8.31 7.40
C VAL A 230 23.96 8.98 6.46
N ARG A 231 23.32 10.06 6.90
CA ARG A 231 22.34 10.82 6.12
C ARG A 231 22.79 12.27 6.02
N GLU A 232 23.09 12.70 4.82
CA GLU A 232 23.43 14.09 4.50
C GLU A 232 22.24 14.75 3.84
N LEU A 233 21.63 15.69 4.54
CA LEU A 233 20.42 16.40 4.13
C LEU A 233 20.74 17.90 4.03
N PRO A 234 21.00 18.44 2.83
CA PRO A 234 21.49 19.81 2.66
C PRO A 234 20.56 20.88 3.22
N ARG A 235 19.23 20.73 3.08
CA ARG A 235 18.27 21.68 3.65
C ARG A 235 18.23 21.65 5.17
N GLN A 236 18.68 20.55 5.77
CA GLN A 236 18.73 20.38 7.21
C GLN A 236 20.12 20.70 7.80
N GLY A 237 21.03 21.23 6.99
CA GLY A 237 22.37 21.67 7.44
C GLY A 237 23.47 20.64 7.30
N GLY A 238 23.27 19.55 6.55
CA GLY A 238 24.29 18.52 6.27
C GLY A 238 24.01 17.18 6.93
N VAL A 239 24.99 16.62 7.66
CA VAL A 239 24.82 15.31 8.33
C VAL A 239 23.82 15.41 9.47
N VAL A 240 22.83 14.50 9.48
CA VAL A 240 21.70 14.52 10.40
C VAL A 240 21.66 13.25 11.23
N ASP A 241 21.78 13.41 12.56
CA ASP A 241 21.67 12.32 13.55
C ASP A 241 20.39 12.41 14.39
N ARG A 242 19.77 13.61 14.46
CA ARG A 242 18.57 13.82 15.27
C ARG A 242 17.33 13.41 14.51
N LEU A 243 16.54 12.52 15.09
CA LEU A 243 15.31 11.99 14.49
C LEU A 243 14.30 13.10 14.10
N GLU A 244 14.17 14.14 14.94
CA GLU A 244 13.28 15.26 14.66
C GLU A 244 13.68 16.01 13.38
N VAL A 245 14.98 16.25 13.18
CA VAL A 245 15.52 16.92 11.99
C VAL A 245 15.43 16.00 10.79
N LEU A 246 15.74 14.71 10.96
CA LEU A 246 15.63 13.70 9.92
C LEU A 246 14.20 13.63 9.35
N ARG A 247 13.20 13.61 10.23
CA ARG A 247 11.78 13.58 9.83
C ARG A 247 11.31 14.83 9.09
N LYS A 248 12.03 15.95 9.19
CA LYS A 248 11.78 17.14 8.35
C LYS A 248 12.35 16.97 6.94
N GLY A 249 13.55 16.42 6.83
CA GLY A 249 14.25 16.25 5.55
C GLY A 249 13.87 14.99 4.77
N VAL A 250 13.42 13.92 5.44
CA VAL A 250 12.97 12.68 4.80
C VAL A 250 11.49 12.47 5.05
N ARG A 251 10.71 12.37 3.98
CA ARG A 251 9.25 12.18 4.07
C ARG A 251 8.84 10.84 3.50
N LEU A 252 8.13 10.07 4.31
CA LEU A 252 7.55 8.78 3.92
C LEU A 252 6.06 8.94 3.61
N VAL A 253 5.68 8.56 2.40
CA VAL A 253 4.29 8.42 1.96
C VAL A 253 3.95 6.94 1.93
N SER A 254 2.99 6.53 2.76
CA SER A 254 2.54 5.12 2.86
C SER A 254 1.04 5.05 3.14
N ASP A 255 0.40 3.93 2.77
CA ASP A 255 -1.03 3.68 2.97
C ASP A 255 -1.45 3.59 4.44
N ARG A 256 -0.50 3.40 5.36
CA ARG A 256 -0.78 3.24 6.79
C ARG A 256 -1.37 4.48 7.46
N GLN A 257 -1.40 5.61 6.75
CA GLN A 257 -1.96 6.87 7.26
C GLN A 257 -3.45 7.03 6.96
N GLN A 258 -4.13 5.99 6.49
CA GLN A 258 -5.55 6.07 6.13
C GLN A 258 -6.46 6.20 7.37
N ALA A 259 -7.41 7.13 7.23
CA ALA A 259 -8.77 7.04 7.76
C ALA A 259 -9.07 7.41 9.21
N THR A 260 -8.17 8.01 9.97
CA THR A 260 -8.56 8.48 11.32
C THR A 260 -8.95 9.96 11.35
N TYR A 261 -8.78 10.69 10.23
CA TYR A 261 -8.88 12.15 10.23
C TYR A 261 -10.23 12.67 9.73
N THR A 262 -10.80 13.63 10.49
CA THR A 262 -11.95 14.44 10.09
C THR A 262 -11.54 15.79 9.48
N ILE A 263 -10.26 15.95 9.12
CA ILE A 263 -9.68 17.16 8.56
C ILE A 263 -9.94 17.28 7.06
N THR A 264 -9.84 18.49 6.54
CA THR A 264 -9.96 18.80 5.10
C THR A 264 -8.67 18.54 4.35
N GLY A 265 -8.72 18.53 3.00
CA GLY A 265 -7.54 18.35 2.16
C GLY A 265 -6.49 19.45 2.40
N GLU A 266 -6.91 20.71 2.56
CA GLU A 266 -6.02 21.83 2.86
C GLU A 266 -5.34 21.69 4.22
N GLU A 267 -6.09 21.30 5.25
CA GLU A 267 -5.54 21.03 6.59
C GLU A 267 -4.56 19.86 6.59
N LEU A 268 -4.84 18.81 5.79
CA LEU A 268 -3.91 17.69 5.63
C LEU A 268 -2.60 18.15 5.02
N VAL A 269 -2.64 18.92 3.93
CA VAL A 269 -1.43 19.43 3.26
C VAL A 269 -0.67 20.37 4.19
N PHE A 270 -1.36 21.28 4.87
CA PHE A 270 -0.76 22.17 5.86
C PHE A 270 -0.05 21.41 6.99
N SER A 271 -0.63 20.32 7.50
CA SER A 271 0.00 19.48 8.53
C SER A 271 1.38 18.93 8.12
N GLY A 272 1.65 18.89 6.81
CA GLY A 272 2.94 18.51 6.24
C GLY A 272 4.06 19.50 6.56
N ILE A 273 3.77 20.80 6.67
CA ILE A 273 4.74 21.83 7.01
C ILE A 273 5.33 21.56 8.40
N ASP A 274 4.47 21.27 9.38
CA ASP A 274 4.87 20.97 10.75
C ASP A 274 5.27 19.51 10.98
N ASN A 275 5.08 18.66 9.97
CA ASN A 275 5.20 17.20 10.10
C ASN A 275 4.32 16.61 11.22
N SER A 276 3.16 17.16 11.43
CA SER A 276 2.22 16.79 12.47
C SER A 276 1.12 15.86 11.94
N VAL A 277 0.43 15.15 12.84
CA VAL A 277 -0.69 14.27 12.48
C VAL A 277 -2.00 15.05 12.28
N GLY A 278 -2.04 16.31 12.66
CA GLY A 278 -3.20 17.22 12.55
C GLY A 278 -2.75 18.67 12.56
N VAL A 279 -3.71 19.56 12.56
CA VAL A 279 -3.47 21.01 12.64
C VAL A 279 -3.58 21.46 14.09
N TYR A 280 -2.49 21.97 14.65
CA TYR A 280 -2.38 22.38 16.06
C TYR A 280 -2.12 23.89 16.24
N ARG A 281 -2.01 24.62 15.14
CA ARG A 281 -1.83 26.07 15.10
C ARG A 281 -2.50 26.66 13.86
N GLU A 282 -2.73 27.95 13.89
CA GLU A 282 -3.19 28.68 12.71
C GLU A 282 -2.04 28.85 11.70
N PRO A 283 -2.29 28.63 10.40
CA PRO A 283 -1.31 28.87 9.35
C PRO A 283 -1.09 30.38 9.15
N SER A 284 0.14 30.76 8.84
CA SER A 284 0.44 32.11 8.36
C SER A 284 -0.06 32.30 6.92
N GLU A 285 -0.23 33.53 6.46
CA GLU A 285 -0.62 33.85 5.08
C GLU A 285 0.35 33.23 4.05
N LYS A 286 1.64 33.21 4.34
CA LYS A 286 2.67 32.60 3.48
C LYS A 286 2.48 31.11 3.37
N GLU A 287 2.17 30.42 4.46
CA GLU A 287 1.95 28.96 4.47
C GLU A 287 0.65 28.62 3.77
N LEU A 288 -0.40 29.41 3.92
CA LEU A 288 -1.65 29.24 3.16
C LEU A 288 -1.41 29.39 1.65
N ALA A 289 -0.64 30.40 1.24
CA ALA A 289 -0.26 30.58 -0.16
C ALA A 289 0.54 29.37 -0.68
N GLN A 290 1.50 28.87 0.09
CA GLN A 290 2.28 27.68 -0.26
C GLN A 290 1.39 26.43 -0.43
N VAL A 291 0.47 26.19 0.49
CA VAL A 291 -0.48 25.05 0.40
C VAL A 291 -1.37 25.20 -0.83
N THR A 292 -1.86 26.42 -1.11
CA THR A 292 -2.69 26.69 -2.28
C THR A 292 -1.92 26.43 -3.58
N ASP A 293 -0.67 26.88 -3.67
CA ASP A 293 0.19 26.67 -4.84
C ASP A 293 0.48 25.18 -5.07
N ILE A 294 0.72 24.43 -4.00
CA ILE A 294 0.95 22.97 -4.09
C ILE A 294 -0.33 22.25 -4.57
N LEU A 295 -1.49 22.57 -3.97
CA LEU A 295 -2.76 21.98 -4.38
C LEU A 295 -3.06 22.28 -5.85
N ALA A 296 -2.84 23.52 -6.30
CA ALA A 296 -3.02 23.91 -7.69
C ALA A 296 -2.06 23.17 -8.63
N SER A 297 -0.79 23.07 -8.24
CA SER A 297 0.23 22.35 -9.03
C SER A 297 -0.07 20.86 -9.22
N LEU A 298 -0.75 20.24 -8.26
CA LEU A 298 -1.14 18.84 -8.28
C LEU A 298 -2.58 18.63 -8.76
N HIS A 299 -3.27 19.68 -9.20
CA HIS A 299 -4.68 19.67 -9.61
C HIS A 299 -5.61 19.11 -8.54
N LEU A 300 -5.43 19.56 -7.28
CA LEU A 300 -6.16 19.11 -6.10
C LEU A 300 -7.00 20.21 -5.43
N GLU A 301 -7.17 21.37 -6.06
CA GLU A 301 -7.88 22.54 -5.51
C GLU A 301 -9.30 22.18 -5.08
N PHE A 302 -9.96 21.30 -5.85
CA PHE A 302 -11.32 20.83 -5.57
C PHE A 302 -11.42 20.00 -4.30
N LEU A 303 -10.31 19.50 -3.78
CA LEU A 303 -10.22 18.72 -2.53
C LEU A 303 -9.91 19.60 -1.31
N ALA A 304 -9.50 20.85 -1.50
CA ALA A 304 -9.05 21.72 -0.41
C ALA A 304 -10.03 21.76 0.77
N LYS A 305 -11.32 21.93 0.49
CA LYS A 305 -12.39 22.03 1.51
C LYS A 305 -13.15 20.71 1.75
N ARG A 306 -12.83 19.64 1.00
CA ARG A 306 -13.44 18.32 1.21
C ARG A 306 -12.79 17.61 2.38
N THR A 307 -13.60 16.88 3.15
CA THR A 307 -13.08 15.98 4.19
C THR A 307 -12.36 14.80 3.58
N ILE A 308 -11.23 14.39 4.14
CA ILE A 308 -10.41 13.27 3.65
C ILE A 308 -11.21 11.98 3.53
N ARG A 309 -12.18 11.75 4.43
CA ARG A 309 -13.04 10.55 4.39
C ARG A 309 -13.88 10.41 3.12
N SER A 310 -14.13 11.52 2.42
CA SER A 310 -14.91 11.52 1.18
C SER A 310 -14.05 11.42 -0.07
N CYS A 311 -12.74 11.32 0.07
CA CYS A 311 -11.81 11.20 -1.04
C CYS A 311 -11.71 9.75 -1.51
N SER A 312 -11.55 9.55 -2.82
CA SER A 312 -11.16 8.25 -3.39
C SER A 312 -9.72 7.91 -2.94
N THR A 313 -9.33 6.64 -3.10
CA THR A 313 -7.97 6.19 -2.77
C THR A 313 -6.92 6.98 -3.56
N GLY A 314 -7.15 7.24 -4.85
CA GLY A 314 -6.24 8.02 -5.71
C GLY A 314 -6.15 9.49 -5.29
N GLU A 315 -7.29 10.13 -4.99
CA GLU A 315 -7.34 11.50 -4.48
C GLU A 315 -6.59 11.62 -3.16
N PHE A 316 -6.82 10.69 -2.24
CA PHE A 316 -6.15 10.69 -0.93
C PHE A 316 -4.63 10.52 -1.06
N ARG A 317 -4.15 9.63 -1.96
CA ARG A 317 -2.72 9.47 -2.21
C ARG A 317 -2.06 10.71 -2.78
N ARG A 318 -2.72 11.40 -3.71
CA ARG A 318 -2.22 12.68 -4.22
C ARG A 318 -2.17 13.74 -3.10
N LEU A 319 -3.14 13.77 -2.21
CA LEU A 319 -3.11 14.64 -1.03
C LEU A 319 -1.97 14.28 -0.06
N LEU A 320 -1.68 12.99 0.16
CA LEU A 320 -0.52 12.58 0.98
C LEU A 320 0.81 12.98 0.34
N LEU A 321 0.92 12.91 -0.98
CA LEU A 321 2.07 13.42 -1.71
C LEU A 321 2.19 14.95 -1.57
N ALA A 322 1.09 15.69 -1.74
CA ALA A 322 1.03 17.14 -1.50
C ALA A 322 1.49 17.51 -0.09
N ARG A 323 1.01 16.77 0.92
CA ARG A 323 1.41 16.91 2.32
C ARG A 323 2.91 16.71 2.51
N ALA A 324 3.48 15.67 1.90
CA ALA A 324 4.91 15.41 2.01
C ALA A 324 5.75 16.54 1.37
N LEU A 325 5.32 17.05 0.22
CA LEU A 325 5.97 18.13 -0.51
C LEU A 325 5.87 19.48 0.22
N ALA A 326 4.78 19.75 0.95
CA ALA A 326 4.60 20.97 1.72
C ALA A 326 5.68 21.15 2.80
N GLY A 327 6.27 20.06 3.28
CA GLY A 327 7.40 20.12 4.21
C GLY A 327 8.76 20.37 3.56
N GLU A 328 8.84 20.59 2.26
CA GLU A 328 10.08 20.80 1.48
C GLU A 328 11.18 19.77 1.80
N PRO A 329 10.94 18.46 1.63
CA PRO A 329 11.90 17.42 2.02
C PRO A 329 13.16 17.43 1.16
N ASP A 330 14.25 16.90 1.69
CA ASP A 330 15.46 16.57 0.92
C ASP A 330 15.31 15.22 0.17
N LEU A 331 14.47 14.31 0.69
CA LEU A 331 14.20 13.00 0.10
C LEU A 331 12.76 12.58 0.32
N LEU A 332 12.13 12.08 -0.73
CA LEU A 332 10.78 11.53 -0.70
C LEU A 332 10.83 10.00 -0.78
N LEU A 333 10.22 9.32 0.16
CA LEU A 333 10.08 7.87 0.20
C LEU A 333 8.63 7.48 -0.10
N LEU A 334 8.42 6.57 -1.05
CA LEU A 334 7.10 6.16 -1.52
C LEU A 334 6.94 4.64 -1.32
N ASP A 335 6.09 4.25 -0.38
CA ASP A 335 5.81 2.83 -0.09
C ASP A 335 4.54 2.39 -0.82
N GLU A 336 4.71 1.53 -1.84
CA GLU A 336 3.65 0.97 -2.70
C GLU A 336 2.67 2.05 -3.23
N PRO A 337 3.13 3.14 -3.85
CA PRO A 337 2.29 4.29 -4.19
C PRO A 337 1.21 3.99 -5.23
N PHE A 338 1.33 2.90 -5.97
CA PHE A 338 0.38 2.50 -7.01
C PHE A 338 -0.64 1.43 -6.56
N SER A 339 -0.50 0.91 -5.33
CA SER A 339 -1.38 -0.14 -4.81
C SER A 339 -2.83 0.36 -4.65
N GLY A 340 -3.85 -0.40 -5.10
CA GLY A 340 -5.26 -0.03 -5.02
C GLY A 340 -5.68 1.16 -5.92
N LEU A 341 -4.85 1.58 -6.88
CA LEU A 341 -5.23 2.55 -7.89
C LEU A 341 -5.75 1.83 -9.14
N ASP A 342 -6.84 2.35 -9.70
CA ASP A 342 -7.29 1.98 -11.03
C ASP A 342 -6.29 2.44 -12.11
N ALA A 343 -6.41 1.93 -13.34
CA ALA A 343 -5.46 2.21 -14.40
C ALA A 343 -5.35 3.73 -14.73
N PRO A 344 -6.46 4.50 -14.86
CA PRO A 344 -6.38 5.94 -15.06
C PRO A 344 -5.64 6.67 -13.94
N SER A 345 -6.04 6.43 -12.67
CA SER A 345 -5.41 7.06 -11.50
C SER A 345 -3.93 6.70 -11.36
N ARG A 346 -3.56 5.47 -11.72
CA ARG A 346 -2.16 5.01 -11.75
C ARG A 346 -1.34 5.79 -12.76
N ASN A 347 -1.85 5.94 -13.98
CA ASN A 347 -1.17 6.67 -15.06
C ASN A 347 -0.99 8.16 -14.70
N GLU A 348 -2.03 8.80 -14.14
CA GLU A 348 -1.95 10.17 -13.64
C GLU A 348 -0.90 10.31 -12.53
N PHE A 349 -0.90 9.39 -11.57
CA PHE A 349 0.05 9.43 -10.46
C PHE A 349 1.49 9.18 -10.95
N PHE A 350 1.68 8.27 -11.90
CA PHE A 350 2.98 8.02 -12.52
C PHE A 350 3.49 9.24 -13.30
N ALA A 351 2.62 9.89 -14.08
CA ALA A 351 2.97 11.13 -14.79
C ALA A 351 3.41 12.23 -13.81
N LEU A 352 2.71 12.35 -12.67
CA LEU A 352 3.04 13.30 -11.61
C LEU A 352 4.41 13.00 -10.99
N LEU A 353 4.72 11.75 -10.66
CA LEU A 353 6.04 11.38 -10.14
C LEU A 353 7.16 11.68 -11.15
N ASN A 354 6.94 11.41 -12.44
CA ASN A 354 7.89 11.75 -13.48
C ASN A 354 8.12 13.27 -13.57
N GLN A 355 7.09 14.07 -13.42
CA GLN A 355 7.20 15.53 -13.41
C GLN A 355 8.01 16.03 -12.21
N LEU A 356 7.76 15.49 -11.00
CA LEU A 356 8.54 15.78 -9.80
C LEU A 356 10.02 15.41 -9.98
N ALA A 357 10.30 14.23 -10.57
CA ALA A 357 11.68 13.80 -10.86
C ALA A 357 12.40 14.78 -11.81
N ARG A 358 11.71 15.26 -12.87
CA ARG A 358 12.26 16.26 -13.80
C ARG A 358 12.55 17.61 -13.13
N GLN A 359 11.82 17.96 -12.07
CA GLN A 359 12.08 19.15 -11.26
C GLN A 359 13.15 18.94 -10.20
N GLY A 360 13.81 17.77 -10.20
CA GLY A 360 14.90 17.46 -9.29
C GLY A 360 14.44 17.03 -7.89
N VAL A 361 13.19 16.62 -7.72
CA VAL A 361 12.73 15.99 -6.47
C VAL A 361 13.29 14.58 -6.44
N GLN A 362 14.15 14.31 -5.45
CA GLN A 362 14.75 13.00 -5.28
C GLN A 362 13.80 12.04 -4.56
N MET A 363 13.62 10.85 -5.14
CA MET A 363 12.63 9.87 -4.65
C MET A 363 13.20 8.46 -4.59
N ILE A 364 12.75 7.70 -3.59
CA ILE A 364 12.92 6.26 -3.53
C ILE A 364 11.54 5.62 -3.49
N LEU A 365 11.26 4.83 -4.50
CA LEU A 365 10.00 4.14 -4.70
C LEU A 365 10.15 2.66 -4.35
N VAL A 366 9.26 2.13 -3.54
CA VAL A 366 9.16 0.70 -3.26
C VAL A 366 7.90 0.15 -3.92
N THR A 367 8.04 -0.92 -4.70
CA THR A 367 6.89 -1.60 -5.31
C THR A 367 7.17 -3.09 -5.49
N HIS A 368 6.12 -3.87 -5.59
CA HIS A 368 6.18 -5.29 -5.96
C HIS A 368 5.85 -5.52 -7.45
N HIS A 369 5.44 -4.47 -8.17
CA HIS A 369 5.20 -4.52 -9.61
C HIS A 369 6.47 -4.12 -10.37
N LYS A 370 6.77 -4.85 -11.45
CA LYS A 370 7.69 -4.34 -12.48
C LYS A 370 6.89 -3.29 -13.26
N ALA A 371 7.38 -2.06 -13.25
CA ALA A 371 6.83 -0.99 -14.07
C ALA A 371 7.06 -1.28 -15.55
#